data_956a519e5504a84b09e427b46bdfa8e2
#
_entry.id   956a519e5504a84b09e427b46bdfa8e2
#
_cell.length_a   1.000
_cell.length_b   1.000
_cell.length_c   1.000
_cell.angle_alpha   90.00
_cell.angle_beta   90.00
_cell.angle_gamma   90.00
#
_symmetry.space_group_name_H-M   'P 1'
#
loop_
_entity.id
_entity.type
_entity.pdbx_description
1 polymer ?
#
loop_
_entity_poly.entity_id
_entity_poly.type
_entity_poly.pdbx_seq_one_letter_code
_entity_poly.pdbx_strand_id
1 'polypeptide(L)'
;MTDIAQLLGKDADNLLQHRCMTIPSGQLYLPGHDYVDRVMIDNNRPPAVLRNMQTLYNTGRLAGTGYLSILPVDQGVEHSAGASFAANPLYFDPKNIVELAIEAGCNCVASTYGVLASVSRRYAHRIPFLVKLNHNETLSYPNTYDQTLYASVEQAFNMGAVAVGATIYFGSEESRRQIEEISAAFERAHELGMVTVLWAYLRNSAFKKDGVDYHVSADLTGQANHLAATIGADIVKQKMAENNGGYKAINYGYTDDRVYSKLTSENPIDLVRYQLANCYMGRAGLINSGGAAGGETDLSDAVRTAVINKRAGGMGLILGRKAFKKSMADGVKLINAVQDVYLDSKITIA
;
A
#
# COMPACT_ATOMS: atom_id res chain seq x y z
N MET A 1 1.57 -19.66 -15.58
CA MET A 1 1.89 -19.16 -14.23
C MET A 1 3.38 -18.85 -14.15
N THR A 2 3.73 -17.80 -13.46
CA THR A 2 5.13 -17.39 -13.25
C THR A 2 5.88 -18.43 -12.40
N ASP A 3 7.13 -18.76 -12.74
CA ASP A 3 7.98 -19.57 -11.87
C ASP A 3 8.52 -18.69 -10.73
N ILE A 4 7.80 -18.71 -9.61
CA ILE A 4 8.07 -17.87 -8.45
C ILE A 4 9.38 -18.29 -7.77
N ALA A 5 9.65 -19.59 -7.66
CA ALA A 5 10.88 -20.08 -7.01
C ALA A 5 12.12 -19.66 -7.80
N GLN A 6 12.07 -19.73 -9.13
CA GLN A 6 13.15 -19.27 -10.00
C GLN A 6 13.41 -17.76 -9.83
N LEU A 7 12.34 -16.93 -9.74
CA LEU A 7 12.49 -15.50 -9.55
C LEU A 7 13.02 -15.11 -8.17
N LEU A 8 12.72 -15.89 -7.14
CA LEU A 8 13.27 -15.70 -5.80
C LEU A 8 14.75 -16.12 -5.70
N GLY A 9 15.22 -17.00 -6.57
CA GLY A 9 16.59 -17.47 -6.60
C GLY A 9 17.05 -18.03 -5.24
N LYS A 10 18.15 -17.53 -4.71
CA LYS A 10 18.73 -17.97 -3.42
C LYS A 10 17.82 -17.72 -2.20
N ASP A 11 16.86 -16.82 -2.31
CA ASP A 11 15.93 -16.51 -1.22
C ASP A 11 14.71 -17.44 -1.19
N ALA A 12 14.55 -18.33 -2.19
CA ALA A 12 13.37 -19.17 -2.35
C ALA A 12 13.06 -20.01 -1.11
N ASP A 13 14.02 -20.80 -0.64
CA ASP A 13 13.80 -21.66 0.53
C ASP A 13 13.51 -20.87 1.79
N ASN A 14 14.29 -19.81 2.05
CA ASN A 14 14.09 -18.93 3.20
C ASN A 14 12.71 -18.26 3.20
N LEU A 15 12.20 -17.85 2.05
CA LEU A 15 10.90 -17.17 1.96
C LEU A 15 9.73 -18.15 1.86
N LEU A 16 9.86 -19.26 1.12
CA LEU A 16 8.75 -20.18 0.88
C LEU A 16 8.55 -21.21 2.01
N GLN A 17 9.61 -21.55 2.76
CA GLN A 17 9.56 -22.54 3.84
C GLN A 17 9.50 -21.92 5.24
N HIS A 18 9.71 -20.60 5.38
CA HIS A 18 9.69 -19.93 6.68
C HIS A 18 8.40 -20.21 7.45
N ARG A 19 8.51 -20.39 8.76
CA ARG A 19 7.38 -20.44 9.68
C ARG A 19 7.49 -19.29 10.66
N CYS A 20 6.48 -18.43 10.68
CA CYS A 20 6.44 -17.30 11.60
C CYS A 20 6.13 -17.78 13.02
N MET A 21 7.12 -17.68 13.89
CA MET A 21 7.00 -18.05 15.31
C MET A 21 6.78 -16.84 16.22
N THR A 22 6.83 -15.62 15.70
CA THR A 22 6.72 -14.38 16.48
C THR A 22 5.28 -14.05 16.83
N ILE A 23 4.40 -14.00 15.82
CA ILE A 23 2.97 -13.73 15.98
C ILE A 23 2.20 -14.80 15.21
N PRO A 24 1.51 -15.73 15.91
CA PRO A 24 0.79 -16.83 15.28
C PRO A 24 -0.30 -16.36 14.30
N SER A 25 -0.38 -16.99 13.14
CA SER A 25 -1.39 -16.65 12.12
C SER A 25 -2.84 -16.82 12.62
N GLY A 26 -3.09 -17.73 13.55
CA GLY A 26 -4.41 -17.92 14.16
C GLY A 26 -4.90 -16.75 15.02
N GLN A 27 -4.05 -15.77 15.32
CA GLN A 27 -4.44 -14.55 16.04
C GLN A 27 -4.80 -13.39 15.11
N LEU A 28 -4.66 -13.58 13.79
CA LEU A 28 -4.81 -12.52 12.81
C LEU A 28 -6.15 -12.60 12.07
N TYR A 29 -6.64 -11.43 11.68
CA TYR A 29 -7.77 -11.28 10.75
C TYR A 29 -7.24 -11.29 9.31
N LEU A 30 -7.03 -12.50 8.79
CA LEU A 30 -6.36 -12.73 7.52
C LEU A 30 -7.26 -12.42 6.31
N PRO A 31 -6.70 -12.01 5.15
CA PRO A 31 -7.45 -11.89 3.91
C PRO A 31 -8.10 -13.21 3.50
N GLY A 32 -9.24 -13.12 2.84
CA GLY A 32 -9.99 -14.25 2.31
C GLY A 32 -11.21 -13.77 1.52
N HIS A 33 -11.84 -14.65 0.77
CA HIS A 33 -13.03 -14.35 -0.02
C HIS A 33 -14.19 -13.80 0.83
N ASP A 34 -14.18 -14.10 2.12
CA ASP A 34 -15.18 -13.77 3.13
C ASP A 34 -14.74 -12.61 4.07
N TYR A 35 -13.66 -11.89 3.73
CA TYR A 35 -13.09 -10.90 4.64
C TYR A 35 -14.10 -9.83 5.08
N VAL A 36 -14.95 -9.36 4.18
CA VAL A 36 -15.98 -8.36 4.50
C VAL A 36 -16.97 -8.92 5.53
N ASP A 37 -17.49 -10.13 5.30
CA ASP A 37 -18.50 -10.78 6.15
C ASP A 37 -17.94 -11.28 7.50
N ARG A 38 -16.65 -11.57 7.55
CA ARG A 38 -16.00 -12.13 8.75
C ARG A 38 -15.28 -11.07 9.59
N VAL A 39 -14.74 -10.03 8.96
CA VAL A 39 -13.90 -9.04 9.64
C VAL A 39 -14.54 -7.66 9.66
N MET A 40 -14.99 -7.17 8.51
CA MET A 40 -15.52 -5.82 8.44
C MET A 40 -16.92 -5.67 9.02
N ILE A 41 -17.70 -6.74 9.08
CA ILE A 41 -19.05 -6.71 9.67
C ILE A 41 -19.04 -6.29 11.15
N ASP A 42 -17.94 -6.56 11.85
CA ASP A 42 -17.78 -6.24 13.28
C ASP A 42 -17.23 -4.83 13.55
N ASN A 43 -17.01 -4.03 12.50
CA ASN A 43 -16.56 -2.66 12.66
C ASN A 43 -17.73 -1.66 12.54
N ASN A 44 -17.45 -0.37 12.72
CA ASN A 44 -18.46 0.69 12.67
C ASN A 44 -18.68 1.27 11.25
N ARG A 45 -18.23 0.60 10.20
CA ARG A 45 -18.36 1.11 8.82
C ARG A 45 -19.80 1.02 8.33
N PRO A 46 -20.33 2.08 7.67
CA PRO A 46 -21.64 2.01 7.03
C PRO A 46 -21.71 0.88 5.96
N PRO A 47 -22.88 0.29 5.71
CA PRO A 47 -23.02 -0.78 4.70
C PRO A 47 -22.51 -0.41 3.32
N ALA A 48 -22.51 0.87 2.95
CA ALA A 48 -21.98 1.34 1.67
C ALA A 48 -20.45 1.17 1.58
N VAL A 49 -19.70 1.31 2.69
CA VAL A 49 -18.26 1.02 2.75
C VAL A 49 -18.01 -0.46 2.55
N LEU A 50 -18.79 -1.34 3.21
CA LEU A 50 -18.70 -2.79 3.05
C LEU A 50 -18.91 -3.20 1.59
N ARG A 51 -19.96 -2.65 0.95
CA ARG A 51 -20.24 -2.87 -0.48
C ARG A 51 -19.06 -2.42 -1.36
N ASN A 52 -18.51 -1.25 -1.13
CA ASN A 52 -17.40 -0.73 -1.92
C ASN A 52 -16.11 -1.50 -1.68
N MET A 53 -15.84 -1.98 -0.46
CA MET A 53 -14.73 -2.91 -0.21
C MET A 53 -14.94 -4.23 -0.98
N GLN A 54 -16.15 -4.78 -0.96
CA GLN A 54 -16.46 -5.98 -1.73
C GLN A 54 -16.33 -5.74 -3.24
N THR A 55 -16.64 -4.53 -3.72
CA THR A 55 -16.40 -4.15 -5.13
C THR A 55 -14.91 -4.21 -5.47
N LEU A 56 -14.02 -3.72 -4.61
CA LEU A 56 -12.57 -3.87 -4.78
C LEU A 56 -12.17 -5.34 -4.86
N TYR A 57 -12.67 -6.18 -3.94
CA TYR A 57 -12.35 -7.62 -3.92
C TYR A 57 -12.94 -8.43 -5.08
N ASN A 58 -13.99 -7.95 -5.72
CA ASN A 58 -14.65 -8.65 -6.83
C ASN A 58 -14.18 -8.16 -8.20
N THR A 59 -13.20 -7.25 -8.26
CA THR A 59 -12.69 -6.72 -9.53
C THR A 59 -11.32 -7.29 -9.86
N GLY A 60 -11.03 -7.41 -11.16
CA GLY A 60 -9.73 -7.77 -11.68
C GLY A 60 -9.37 -9.24 -11.55
N ARG A 61 -8.09 -9.54 -11.73
CA ARG A 61 -7.57 -10.90 -11.80
C ARG A 61 -7.57 -11.62 -10.44
N LEU A 62 -7.51 -10.85 -9.34
CA LEU A 62 -7.59 -11.38 -7.98
C LEU A 62 -9.02 -11.43 -7.42
N ALA A 63 -10.04 -11.26 -8.28
CA ALA A 63 -11.45 -11.27 -7.84
C ALA A 63 -11.79 -12.54 -7.05
N GLY A 64 -12.51 -12.35 -5.93
CA GLY A 64 -12.95 -13.44 -5.06
C GLY A 64 -11.87 -14.06 -4.16
N THR A 65 -10.63 -13.55 -4.15
CA THR A 65 -9.55 -14.09 -3.30
C THR A 65 -9.41 -13.39 -1.96
N GLY A 66 -9.91 -12.15 -1.84
CA GLY A 66 -9.64 -11.26 -0.71
C GLY A 66 -8.27 -10.57 -0.76
N TYR A 67 -7.53 -10.72 -1.86
CA TYR A 67 -6.29 -10.00 -2.11
C TYR A 67 -6.51 -8.86 -3.10
N LEU A 68 -5.66 -7.81 -3.02
CA LEU A 68 -5.72 -6.61 -3.83
C LEU A 68 -4.43 -6.39 -4.63
N SER A 69 -4.61 -6.09 -5.91
CA SER A 69 -3.57 -5.59 -6.81
C SER A 69 -3.98 -4.19 -7.26
N ILE A 70 -3.26 -3.17 -6.79
CA ILE A 70 -3.58 -1.76 -7.05
C ILE A 70 -2.47 -1.14 -7.89
N LEU A 71 -2.83 -0.46 -8.99
CA LEU A 71 -1.89 0.36 -9.76
C LEU A 71 -1.95 1.81 -9.26
N PRO A 72 -0.92 2.32 -8.54
CA PRO A 72 -0.86 3.72 -8.16
C PRO A 72 -0.05 4.52 -9.16
N VAL A 73 -0.60 5.61 -9.66
CA VAL A 73 0.12 6.58 -10.50
C VAL A 73 -0.26 8.00 -10.07
N ASP A 74 0.35 8.48 -9.00
CA ASP A 74 0.23 9.85 -8.50
C ASP A 74 1.44 10.73 -8.90
N GLN A 75 2.22 10.26 -9.86
CA GLN A 75 3.36 10.96 -10.43
C GLN A 75 2.91 12.19 -11.20
N GLY A 76 3.80 13.18 -11.23
CA GLY A 76 3.49 14.52 -11.70
C GLY A 76 3.21 15.48 -10.53
N VAL A 77 2.92 14.93 -9.35
CA VAL A 77 2.77 15.67 -8.08
C VAL A 77 3.75 15.15 -7.03
N GLU A 78 3.72 13.85 -6.69
CA GLU A 78 4.66 13.25 -5.70
C GLU A 78 6.12 13.20 -6.19
N HIS A 79 6.33 13.14 -7.49
CA HIS A 79 7.59 13.26 -8.20
C HIS A 79 7.34 14.04 -9.47
N SER A 80 8.35 14.71 -10.03
CA SER A 80 8.15 15.47 -11.25
C SER A 80 7.60 14.58 -12.38
N ALA A 81 6.70 15.12 -13.19
CA ALA A 81 6.11 14.43 -14.33
C ALA A 81 7.18 13.97 -15.32
N GLY A 82 8.17 14.83 -15.59
CA GLY A 82 9.30 14.52 -16.46
C GLY A 82 10.11 13.32 -15.97
N ALA A 83 10.52 13.28 -14.70
CA ALA A 83 11.27 12.16 -14.14
C ALA A 83 10.45 10.84 -14.11
N SER A 84 9.13 10.95 -14.12
CA SER A 84 8.22 9.81 -14.05
C SER A 84 7.89 9.23 -15.40
N PHE A 85 7.61 10.09 -16.40
CA PHE A 85 7.03 9.67 -17.68
C PHE A 85 7.97 9.85 -18.87
N ALA A 86 9.15 10.48 -18.74
CA ALA A 86 10.07 10.66 -19.86
C ALA A 86 10.49 9.32 -20.49
N ALA A 87 10.61 8.25 -19.70
CA ALA A 87 10.96 6.93 -20.21
C ALA A 87 9.84 6.30 -21.08
N ASN A 88 8.58 6.65 -20.80
CA ASN A 88 7.42 6.25 -21.60
C ASN A 88 6.40 7.39 -21.65
N PRO A 89 6.52 8.31 -22.64
CA PRO A 89 5.67 9.50 -22.74
C PRO A 89 4.18 9.22 -22.92
N LEU A 90 3.78 8.00 -23.28
CA LEU A 90 2.35 7.62 -23.37
C LEU A 90 1.62 7.83 -22.05
N TYR A 91 2.32 7.71 -20.92
CA TYR A 91 1.70 7.84 -19.59
C TYR A 91 1.52 9.30 -19.13
N PHE A 92 1.90 10.31 -19.93
CA PHE A 92 1.41 11.67 -19.74
C PHE A 92 -0.11 11.76 -19.99
N ASP A 93 -0.67 10.86 -20.83
CA ASP A 93 -2.12 10.77 -21.02
C ASP A 93 -2.75 9.87 -19.95
N PRO A 94 -3.65 10.40 -19.08
CA PRO A 94 -4.37 9.65 -18.06
C PRO A 94 -5.07 8.37 -18.56
N LYS A 95 -5.54 8.38 -19.80
CA LYS A 95 -6.15 7.22 -20.44
C LYS A 95 -5.26 5.99 -20.37
N ASN A 96 -3.99 6.12 -20.73
CA ASN A 96 -3.06 4.99 -20.78
C ASN A 96 -2.72 4.45 -19.39
N ILE A 97 -2.80 5.29 -18.35
CA ILE A 97 -2.64 4.87 -16.95
C ILE A 97 -3.79 3.92 -16.56
N VAL A 98 -5.02 4.30 -16.87
CA VAL A 98 -6.19 3.49 -16.53
C VAL A 98 -6.25 2.24 -17.39
N GLU A 99 -5.90 2.31 -18.67
CA GLU A 99 -5.82 1.15 -19.55
C GLU A 99 -4.78 0.13 -19.08
N LEU A 100 -3.60 0.57 -18.59
CA LEU A 100 -2.63 -0.34 -17.99
C LEU A 100 -3.23 -1.12 -16.79
N ALA A 101 -3.97 -0.43 -15.92
CA ALA A 101 -4.63 -1.09 -14.79
C ALA A 101 -5.68 -2.12 -15.22
N ILE A 102 -6.47 -1.79 -16.24
CA ILE A 102 -7.50 -2.67 -16.80
C ILE A 102 -6.85 -3.89 -17.49
N GLU A 103 -5.89 -3.68 -18.38
CA GLU A 103 -5.21 -4.76 -19.10
C GLU A 103 -4.44 -5.70 -18.18
N ALA A 104 -3.84 -5.16 -17.11
CA ALA A 104 -3.18 -5.96 -16.10
C ALA A 104 -4.16 -6.66 -15.14
N GLY A 105 -5.46 -6.40 -15.22
CA GLY A 105 -6.44 -6.98 -14.33
C GLY A 105 -6.28 -6.53 -12.87
N CYS A 106 -5.94 -5.26 -12.64
CA CYS A 106 -5.89 -4.71 -11.29
C CYS A 106 -7.29 -4.63 -10.66
N ASN A 107 -7.37 -4.73 -9.34
CA ASN A 107 -8.61 -4.50 -8.59
C ASN A 107 -9.01 -3.03 -8.58
N CYS A 108 -8.03 -2.13 -8.69
CA CYS A 108 -8.23 -0.69 -8.56
C CYS A 108 -7.09 0.08 -9.22
N VAL A 109 -7.39 1.28 -9.70
CA VAL A 109 -6.39 2.28 -10.08
C VAL A 109 -6.44 3.43 -9.09
N ALA A 110 -5.27 3.79 -8.53
CA ALA A 110 -5.12 4.89 -7.59
C ALA A 110 -4.35 6.05 -8.25
N SER A 111 -4.92 7.25 -8.24
CA SER A 111 -4.26 8.42 -8.83
C SER A 111 -4.77 9.73 -8.23
N THR A 112 -4.26 10.85 -8.73
CA THR A 112 -4.76 12.18 -8.39
C THR A 112 -6.18 12.38 -8.89
N TYR A 113 -6.90 13.31 -8.28
CA TYR A 113 -8.22 13.68 -8.73
C TYR A 113 -8.22 14.11 -10.20
N GLY A 114 -7.32 15.01 -10.61
CA GLY A 114 -7.26 15.52 -11.98
C GLY A 114 -7.05 14.41 -13.02
N VAL A 115 -6.19 13.44 -12.75
CA VAL A 115 -5.96 12.28 -13.62
C VAL A 115 -7.24 11.47 -13.77
N LEU A 116 -7.85 11.04 -12.67
CA LEU A 116 -9.03 10.15 -12.73
C LEU A 116 -10.29 10.88 -13.22
N ALA A 117 -10.49 12.13 -12.81
CA ALA A 117 -11.64 12.93 -13.25
C ALA A 117 -11.67 13.16 -14.76
N SER A 118 -10.50 13.37 -15.38
CA SER A 118 -10.40 13.59 -16.83
C SER A 118 -10.89 12.40 -17.66
N VAL A 119 -10.94 11.20 -17.08
CA VAL A 119 -11.31 9.95 -17.77
C VAL A 119 -12.48 9.21 -17.11
N SER A 120 -13.06 9.75 -16.05
CA SER A 120 -14.04 9.06 -15.19
C SER A 120 -15.26 8.56 -15.95
N ARG A 121 -15.85 9.36 -16.83
CA ARG A 121 -17.02 8.96 -17.65
C ARG A 121 -16.76 7.72 -18.51
N ARG A 122 -15.51 7.51 -18.93
CA ARG A 122 -15.15 6.39 -19.80
C ARG A 122 -14.83 5.12 -19.00
N TYR A 123 -14.30 5.26 -17.78
CA TYR A 123 -13.67 4.13 -17.08
C TYR A 123 -14.19 3.83 -15.69
N ALA A 124 -14.90 4.74 -15.00
CA ALA A 124 -15.33 4.51 -13.61
C ALA A 124 -16.26 3.27 -13.45
N HIS A 125 -16.98 2.90 -14.51
CA HIS A 125 -17.81 1.68 -14.55
C HIS A 125 -17.03 0.40 -14.93
N ARG A 126 -15.75 0.53 -15.31
CA ARG A 126 -14.92 -0.60 -15.79
C ARG A 126 -13.88 -1.05 -14.77
N ILE A 127 -13.40 -0.13 -13.94
CA ILE A 127 -12.44 -0.38 -12.88
C ILE A 127 -12.69 0.59 -11.72
N PRO A 128 -12.67 0.10 -10.46
CA PRO A 128 -12.75 0.96 -9.29
C PRO A 128 -11.67 2.03 -9.24
N PHE A 129 -12.05 3.24 -8.86
CA PHE A 129 -11.13 4.36 -8.66
C PHE A 129 -10.88 4.62 -7.19
N LEU A 130 -9.60 4.85 -6.86
CA LEU A 130 -9.11 5.35 -5.58
C LEU A 130 -8.49 6.73 -5.82
N VAL A 131 -9.13 7.78 -5.33
CA VAL A 131 -8.61 9.13 -5.46
C VAL A 131 -7.69 9.45 -4.29
N LYS A 132 -6.43 9.76 -4.56
CA LYS A 132 -5.51 10.26 -3.55
C LYS A 132 -5.76 11.75 -3.36
N LEU A 133 -6.15 12.14 -2.13
CA LEU A 133 -6.64 13.49 -1.81
C LEU A 133 -5.51 14.51 -1.64
N ASN A 134 -4.38 14.10 -1.04
CA ASN A 134 -3.28 14.99 -0.72
C ASN A 134 -1.96 14.56 -1.35
N HIS A 135 -1.09 15.54 -1.57
CA HIS A 135 0.20 15.35 -2.21
C HIS A 135 1.22 16.34 -1.65
N ASN A 136 2.51 15.96 -1.75
CA ASN A 136 3.60 16.88 -1.50
C ASN A 136 3.76 17.82 -2.72
N GLU A 137 3.71 19.13 -2.49
CA GLU A 137 4.00 20.12 -3.53
C GLU A 137 5.51 20.17 -3.79
N THR A 138 5.94 19.69 -4.96
CA THR A 138 7.35 19.45 -5.26
C THR A 138 8.13 20.68 -5.76
N LEU A 139 7.44 21.80 -6.02
CA LEU A 139 8.07 23.06 -6.42
C LEU A 139 8.44 23.94 -5.22
N SER A 140 7.86 23.69 -4.06
CA SER A 140 8.23 24.37 -2.82
C SER A 140 9.63 23.97 -2.37
N TYR A 141 10.47 24.96 -2.12
CA TYR A 141 11.86 24.75 -1.68
C TYR A 141 12.20 25.67 -0.50
N PRO A 142 12.85 25.15 0.56
CA PRO A 142 13.17 23.73 0.79
C PRO A 142 11.91 22.89 1.03
N ASN A 143 11.99 21.60 0.66
CA ASN A 143 10.86 20.67 0.86
C ASN A 143 10.71 20.35 2.37
N THR A 144 9.55 20.68 2.94
CA THR A 144 9.20 20.45 4.34
C THR A 144 8.46 19.13 4.58
N TYR A 145 8.30 18.29 3.54
CA TYR A 145 7.49 17.08 3.61
C TYR A 145 6.04 17.35 4.00
N ASP A 146 5.51 18.46 3.52
CA ASP A 146 4.10 18.80 3.67
C ASP A 146 3.25 18.01 2.67
N GLN A 147 2.09 17.56 3.14
CA GLN A 147 1.06 16.93 2.32
C GLN A 147 -0.15 17.86 2.31
N THR A 148 -0.39 18.47 1.15
CA THR A 148 -1.48 19.45 0.96
C THR A 148 -2.66 18.76 0.29
N LEU A 149 -3.88 19.11 0.67
CA LEU A 149 -5.10 18.63 0.02
C LEU A 149 -5.23 19.24 -1.37
N TYR A 150 -5.32 18.40 -2.39
CA TYR A 150 -5.56 18.76 -3.80
C TYR A 150 -7.00 18.47 -4.23
N ALA A 151 -7.72 17.65 -3.47
CA ALA A 151 -9.11 17.32 -3.74
C ALA A 151 -9.89 17.09 -2.45
N SER A 152 -11.22 17.30 -2.52
CA SER A 152 -12.13 16.94 -1.45
C SER A 152 -12.67 15.51 -1.62
N VAL A 153 -13.22 14.96 -0.56
CA VAL A 153 -13.92 13.66 -0.57
C VAL A 153 -15.15 13.73 -1.47
N GLU A 154 -15.88 14.84 -1.44
CA GLU A 154 -17.06 15.07 -2.29
C GLU A 154 -16.72 15.06 -3.78
N GLN A 155 -15.59 15.65 -4.17
CA GLN A 155 -15.13 15.58 -5.56
C GLN A 155 -14.86 14.16 -6.00
N ALA A 156 -14.20 13.36 -5.14
CA ALA A 156 -13.94 11.94 -5.40
C ALA A 156 -15.23 11.13 -5.49
N PHE A 157 -16.17 11.36 -4.57
CA PHE A 157 -17.48 10.70 -4.57
C PHE A 157 -18.28 11.02 -5.83
N ASN A 158 -18.38 12.29 -6.20
CA ASN A 158 -19.19 12.76 -7.33
C ASN A 158 -18.65 12.26 -8.70
N MET A 159 -17.36 11.93 -8.79
CA MET A 159 -16.80 11.31 -10.00
C MET A 159 -16.97 9.79 -10.07
N GLY A 160 -17.53 9.17 -9.05
CA GLY A 160 -17.80 7.73 -8.99
C GLY A 160 -16.65 6.90 -8.41
N ALA A 161 -15.74 7.50 -7.65
CA ALA A 161 -14.71 6.74 -6.94
C ALA A 161 -15.33 5.92 -5.79
N VAL A 162 -14.81 4.73 -5.56
CA VAL A 162 -15.23 3.83 -4.48
C VAL A 162 -14.34 3.95 -3.24
N ALA A 163 -13.18 4.59 -3.39
CA ALA A 163 -12.21 4.76 -2.33
C ALA A 163 -11.52 6.13 -2.41
N VAL A 164 -11.06 6.61 -1.27
CA VAL A 164 -10.12 7.72 -1.17
C VAL A 164 -8.85 7.28 -0.48
N GLY A 165 -7.75 7.94 -0.79
CA GLY A 165 -6.48 7.70 -0.14
C GLY A 165 -5.78 8.99 0.22
N ALA A 166 -4.87 8.92 1.17
CA ALA A 166 -4.04 10.04 1.58
C ALA A 166 -2.67 9.56 2.03
N THR A 167 -1.71 10.47 2.07
CA THR A 167 -0.42 10.26 2.73
C THR A 167 -0.36 11.07 4.01
N ILE A 168 0.12 10.47 5.08
CA ILE A 168 0.62 11.18 6.24
C ILE A 168 2.12 10.90 6.35
N TYR A 169 2.91 11.97 6.46
CA TYR A 169 4.31 11.90 6.80
C TYR A 169 4.49 12.02 8.32
N PHE A 170 4.24 10.90 9.01
CA PHE A 170 4.38 10.83 10.46
C PHE A 170 5.79 11.24 10.89
N GLY A 171 5.88 12.08 11.91
CA GLY A 171 7.11 12.59 12.45
C GLY A 171 7.68 13.83 11.72
N SER A 172 7.08 14.29 10.61
CA SER A 172 7.43 15.58 10.01
C SER A 172 6.89 16.74 10.87
N GLU A 173 7.36 17.95 10.61
CA GLU A 173 6.87 19.17 11.26
C GLU A 173 5.36 19.36 11.03
N GLU A 174 4.85 18.94 9.86
CA GLU A 174 3.45 19.04 9.47
C GLU A 174 2.58 17.83 9.88
N SER A 175 3.18 16.83 10.53
CA SER A 175 2.51 15.57 10.87
C SER A 175 1.19 15.77 11.63
N ARG A 176 1.17 16.70 12.60
CA ARG A 176 0.00 16.98 13.42
C ARG A 176 -1.18 17.48 12.57
N ARG A 177 -0.95 18.48 11.73
CA ARG A 177 -1.97 19.02 10.83
C ARG A 177 -2.48 17.96 9.85
N GLN A 178 -1.56 17.17 9.26
CA GLN A 178 -1.91 16.08 8.35
C GLN A 178 -2.80 15.03 9.04
N ILE A 179 -2.54 14.69 10.30
CA ILE A 179 -3.39 13.76 11.06
C ILE A 179 -4.81 14.33 11.24
N GLU A 180 -4.94 15.60 11.64
CA GLU A 180 -6.23 16.26 11.85
C GLU A 180 -7.03 16.32 10.54
N GLU A 181 -6.42 16.78 9.44
CA GLU A 181 -7.06 16.88 8.13
C GLU A 181 -7.52 15.53 7.58
N ILE A 182 -6.66 14.50 7.67
CA ILE A 182 -6.96 13.20 7.09
C ILE A 182 -7.95 12.41 7.97
N SER A 183 -7.90 12.57 9.29
CA SER A 183 -8.92 12.01 10.17
C SER A 183 -10.32 12.51 9.79
N ALA A 184 -10.48 13.83 9.62
CA ALA A 184 -11.75 14.44 9.18
C ALA A 184 -12.17 13.99 7.76
N ALA A 185 -11.21 13.89 6.83
CA ALA A 185 -11.47 13.40 5.48
C ALA A 185 -11.91 11.93 5.46
N PHE A 186 -11.33 11.08 6.31
CA PHE A 186 -11.70 9.67 6.40
C PHE A 186 -13.07 9.48 7.06
N GLU A 187 -13.40 10.25 8.10
CA GLU A 187 -14.76 10.30 8.66
C GLU A 187 -15.77 10.61 7.54
N ARG A 188 -15.52 11.69 6.79
CA ARG A 188 -16.39 12.11 5.69
C ARG A 188 -16.48 11.05 4.57
N ALA A 189 -15.39 10.37 4.26
CA ALA A 189 -15.37 9.28 3.28
C ALA A 189 -16.26 8.11 3.71
N HIS A 190 -16.20 7.72 4.97
CA HIS A 190 -17.07 6.68 5.51
C HIS A 190 -18.54 7.06 5.48
N GLU A 191 -18.90 8.32 5.81
CA GLU A 191 -20.28 8.82 5.68
C GLU A 191 -20.81 8.69 4.26
N LEU A 192 -19.95 8.94 3.25
CA LEU A 192 -20.29 8.80 1.83
C LEU A 192 -20.14 7.35 1.31
N GLY A 193 -19.78 6.41 2.18
CA GLY A 193 -19.67 5.00 1.84
C GLY A 193 -18.38 4.61 1.13
N MET A 194 -17.33 5.45 1.18
CA MET A 194 -16.06 5.20 0.51
C MET A 194 -15.06 4.49 1.42
N VAL A 195 -14.27 3.59 0.84
CA VAL A 195 -13.14 2.91 1.50
C VAL A 195 -11.99 3.89 1.69
N THR A 196 -11.26 3.80 2.79
CA THR A 196 -10.13 4.66 3.10
C THR A 196 -8.80 3.92 3.06
N VAL A 197 -7.79 4.51 2.41
CA VAL A 197 -6.45 3.94 2.27
C VAL A 197 -5.40 4.96 2.70
N LEU A 198 -4.58 4.63 3.71
CA LEU A 198 -3.53 5.54 4.17
C LEU A 198 -2.14 5.06 3.77
N TRP A 199 -1.38 5.92 3.09
CA TRP A 199 0.07 5.82 2.93
C TRP A 199 0.72 6.29 4.23
N ALA A 200 1.02 5.35 5.14
CA ALA A 200 1.51 5.62 6.49
C ALA A 200 3.04 5.73 6.50
N TYR A 201 3.56 6.83 5.99
CA TYR A 201 5.00 7.00 5.82
C TYR A 201 5.63 7.82 6.95
N LEU A 202 6.91 7.59 7.20
CA LEU A 202 7.70 8.35 8.14
C LEU A 202 8.52 9.41 7.41
N ARG A 203 8.60 10.61 7.97
CA ARG A 203 9.51 11.67 7.53
C ARG A 203 9.94 12.50 8.73
N ASN A 204 11.20 12.33 9.11
CA ASN A 204 11.84 13.14 10.15
C ASN A 204 13.36 13.12 9.90
N SER A 205 13.99 14.26 9.86
CA SER A 205 15.44 14.34 9.64
C SER A 205 16.23 13.60 10.72
N ALA A 206 15.75 13.57 11.97
CA ALA A 206 16.36 12.85 13.08
C ALA A 206 16.30 11.32 12.94
N PHE A 207 15.50 10.78 12.01
CA PHE A 207 15.45 9.34 11.72
C PHE A 207 16.58 8.88 10.77
N LYS A 208 17.47 9.78 10.40
CA LYS A 208 18.77 9.45 9.78
C LYS A 208 19.87 9.78 10.79
N LYS A 209 20.57 8.75 11.23
CA LYS A 209 21.60 8.89 12.26
C LYS A 209 22.79 8.00 11.91
N ASP A 210 23.99 8.54 12.00
CA ASP A 210 25.25 7.83 11.78
C ASP A 210 25.30 7.08 10.43
N GLY A 211 24.72 7.67 9.38
CA GLY A 211 24.67 7.11 8.02
C GLY A 211 23.58 6.05 7.80
N VAL A 212 22.81 5.69 8.83
CA VAL A 212 21.70 4.72 8.74
C VAL A 212 20.36 5.44 8.63
N ASP A 213 19.47 4.93 7.78
CA ASP A 213 18.11 5.44 7.57
C ASP A 213 17.09 4.55 8.32
N TYR A 214 16.50 5.08 9.39
CA TYR A 214 15.52 4.36 10.22
C TYR A 214 14.05 4.55 9.79
N HIS A 215 13.78 5.27 8.70
CA HIS A 215 12.40 5.49 8.20
C HIS A 215 11.68 4.20 7.77
N VAL A 216 12.39 3.09 7.67
CA VAL A 216 11.82 1.77 7.35
C VAL A 216 12.04 0.75 8.46
N SER A 217 12.46 1.17 9.65
CA SER A 217 12.56 0.30 10.82
C SER A 217 11.21 -0.36 11.13
N ALA A 218 11.23 -1.63 11.49
CA ALA A 218 10.00 -2.38 11.78
C ALA A 218 9.19 -1.78 12.94
N ASP A 219 9.88 -1.35 14.00
CA ASP A 219 9.28 -0.71 15.17
C ASP A 219 8.61 0.63 14.85
N LEU A 220 9.29 1.51 14.10
CA LEU A 220 8.75 2.81 13.70
C LEU A 220 7.63 2.68 12.65
N THR A 221 7.79 1.80 11.67
CA THR A 221 6.74 1.56 10.66
C THR A 221 5.53 0.86 11.25
N GLY A 222 5.74 -0.03 12.23
CA GLY A 222 4.64 -0.60 13.01
C GLY A 222 3.85 0.49 13.74
N GLN A 223 4.53 1.40 14.43
CA GLN A 223 3.86 2.54 15.09
C GLN A 223 3.08 3.40 14.09
N ALA A 224 3.64 3.71 12.92
CA ALA A 224 2.93 4.45 11.88
C ALA A 224 1.66 3.72 11.40
N ASN A 225 1.71 2.39 11.26
CA ASN A 225 0.54 1.58 10.92
C ASN A 225 -0.53 1.62 12.00
N HIS A 226 -0.13 1.59 13.28
CA HIS A 226 -1.06 1.69 14.39
C HIS A 226 -1.79 3.04 14.41
N LEU A 227 -1.07 4.13 14.15
CA LEU A 227 -1.67 5.47 14.00
C LEU A 227 -2.63 5.52 12.81
N ALA A 228 -2.25 4.91 11.68
CA ALA A 228 -3.11 4.84 10.50
C ALA A 228 -4.44 4.12 10.77
N ALA A 229 -4.40 2.96 11.42
CA ALA A 229 -5.61 2.23 11.82
C ALA A 229 -6.45 3.03 12.82
N THR A 230 -5.78 3.76 13.74
CA THR A 230 -6.44 4.58 14.77
C THR A 230 -7.26 5.72 14.17
N ILE A 231 -6.81 6.35 13.10
CA ILE A 231 -7.56 7.43 12.42
C ILE A 231 -8.57 6.93 11.39
N GLY A 232 -8.82 5.63 11.34
CA GLY A 232 -9.89 5.04 10.53
C GLY A 232 -9.50 4.57 9.14
N ALA A 233 -8.21 4.29 8.87
CA ALA A 233 -7.83 3.63 7.62
C ALA A 233 -8.39 2.21 7.56
N ASP A 234 -9.10 1.86 6.48
CA ASP A 234 -9.54 0.49 6.19
C ASP A 234 -8.38 -0.34 5.63
N ILE A 235 -7.48 0.31 4.91
CA ILE A 235 -6.27 -0.28 4.35
C ILE A 235 -5.08 0.64 4.64
N VAL A 236 -4.00 0.05 5.15
CA VAL A 236 -2.74 0.74 5.41
C VAL A 236 -1.73 0.33 4.34
N LYS A 237 -1.15 1.31 3.67
CA LYS A 237 -0.01 1.12 2.77
C LYS A 237 1.28 1.44 3.49
N GLN A 238 2.21 0.49 3.51
CA GLN A 238 3.50 0.66 4.16
C GLN A 238 4.66 0.20 3.26
N LYS A 239 5.85 0.71 3.52
CA LYS A 239 7.10 0.18 2.96
C LYS A 239 7.46 -1.15 3.60
N MET A 240 8.28 -1.94 2.91
CA MET A 240 8.91 -3.11 3.53
C MET A 240 9.75 -2.68 4.73
N ALA A 241 9.66 -3.45 5.81
CA ALA A 241 10.36 -3.16 7.05
C ALA A 241 11.80 -3.70 7.05
N GLU A 242 12.67 -3.04 7.81
CA GLU A 242 14.03 -3.48 8.14
C GLU A 242 14.17 -3.70 9.64
N ASN A 243 14.99 -4.68 10.03
CA ASN A 243 15.30 -4.96 11.43
C ASN A 243 16.55 -4.19 11.87
N ASN A 244 16.41 -2.90 12.14
CA ASN A 244 17.53 -2.04 12.52
C ASN A 244 17.31 -1.21 13.81
N GLY A 245 16.21 -1.45 14.53
CA GLY A 245 15.98 -0.91 15.88
C GLY A 245 15.83 0.61 15.94
N GLY A 246 14.90 1.17 15.19
CA GLY A 246 14.71 2.62 15.03
C GLY A 246 14.54 3.38 16.35
N TYR A 247 13.63 2.96 17.24
CA TYR A 247 13.44 3.63 18.54
C TYR A 247 14.71 3.63 19.40
N LYS A 248 15.47 2.53 19.39
CA LYS A 248 16.75 2.45 20.13
C LYS A 248 17.79 3.38 19.55
N ALA A 249 17.91 3.41 18.23
CA ALA A 249 18.91 4.21 17.54
C ALA A 249 18.68 5.72 17.67
N ILE A 250 17.43 6.17 17.52
CA ILE A 250 17.09 7.60 17.63
C ILE A 250 17.06 8.09 19.08
N ASN A 251 16.98 7.17 20.05
CA ASN A 251 16.92 7.47 21.49
C ASN A 251 15.81 8.48 21.84
N TYR A 252 14.66 8.37 21.20
CA TYR A 252 13.47 9.18 21.40
C TYR A 252 12.22 8.32 21.31
N GLY A 253 11.24 8.60 22.18
CA GLY A 253 10.09 7.74 22.33
C GLY A 253 10.42 6.48 23.12
N TYR A 254 9.48 5.58 23.22
CA TYR A 254 9.60 4.35 23.99
C TYR A 254 8.96 3.19 23.28
N THR A 255 9.64 2.04 23.27
CA THR A 255 9.06 0.76 22.88
C THR A 255 9.58 -0.35 23.80
N ASP A 256 8.85 -1.45 23.88
CA ASP A 256 9.23 -2.59 24.72
C ASP A 256 10.27 -3.47 24.03
N ASP A 257 11.26 -3.96 24.78
CA ASP A 257 12.33 -4.84 24.24
C ASP A 257 11.80 -6.14 23.64
N ARG A 258 10.58 -6.58 24.00
CA ARG A 258 9.93 -7.73 23.38
C ARG A 258 9.62 -7.53 21.90
N VAL A 259 9.54 -6.29 21.41
CA VAL A 259 9.45 -6.01 19.98
C VAL A 259 10.61 -6.66 19.23
N TYR A 260 11.81 -6.54 19.76
CA TYR A 260 13.04 -7.06 19.14
C TYR A 260 13.31 -8.54 19.47
N SER A 261 12.95 -8.99 20.68
CA SER A 261 13.29 -10.34 21.16
C SER A 261 12.18 -11.38 20.92
N LYS A 262 10.93 -10.95 20.66
CA LYS A 262 9.77 -11.87 20.56
C LYS A 262 8.83 -11.57 19.39
N LEU A 263 8.68 -10.31 18.98
CA LEU A 263 7.65 -9.90 18.00
C LEU A 263 8.20 -9.68 16.60
N THR A 264 9.52 -9.59 16.45
CA THR A 264 10.23 -9.49 15.16
C THR A 264 11.37 -10.49 15.11
N SER A 265 11.91 -10.74 13.92
CA SER A 265 13.13 -11.52 13.69
C SER A 265 13.91 -10.93 12.51
N GLU A 266 14.99 -11.57 12.10
CA GLU A 266 15.74 -11.20 10.88
C GLU A 266 14.98 -11.55 9.59
N ASN A 267 13.91 -12.38 9.67
CA ASN A 267 13.15 -12.74 8.49
C ASN A 267 12.16 -11.64 8.10
N PRO A 268 12.15 -11.18 6.85
CA PRO A 268 11.27 -10.10 6.42
C PRO A 268 9.77 -10.41 6.54
N ILE A 269 9.39 -11.69 6.55
CA ILE A 269 8.00 -12.12 6.78
C ILE A 269 7.57 -11.74 8.20
N ASP A 270 8.41 -11.98 9.20
CA ASP A 270 8.12 -11.63 10.59
C ASP A 270 8.06 -10.11 10.80
N LEU A 271 8.89 -9.36 10.08
CA LEU A 271 8.86 -7.89 10.13
C LEU A 271 7.54 -7.33 9.58
N VAL A 272 7.08 -7.85 8.43
CA VAL A 272 5.78 -7.46 7.85
C VAL A 272 4.62 -8.00 8.68
N ARG A 273 4.77 -9.16 9.32
CA ARG A 273 3.81 -9.69 10.30
C ARG A 273 3.65 -8.74 11.48
N TYR A 274 4.72 -8.17 11.98
CA TYR A 274 4.66 -7.14 13.02
C TYR A 274 3.99 -5.86 12.55
N GLN A 275 4.25 -5.42 11.30
CA GLN A 275 3.50 -4.32 10.68
C GLN A 275 1.99 -4.61 10.62
N LEU A 276 1.59 -5.84 10.26
CA LEU A 276 0.18 -6.26 10.21
C LEU A 276 -0.45 -6.30 11.61
N ALA A 277 0.27 -6.77 12.62
CA ALA A 277 -0.21 -6.74 14.00
C ALA A 277 -0.59 -5.32 14.44
N ASN A 278 0.19 -4.33 14.01
CA ASN A 278 -0.09 -2.91 14.26
C ASN A 278 -1.26 -2.34 13.42
N CYS A 279 -1.75 -3.08 12.43
CA CYS A 279 -3.02 -2.80 11.73
C CYS A 279 -4.22 -3.46 12.46
N TYR A 280 -4.23 -3.43 13.78
CA TYR A 280 -5.21 -4.08 14.65
C TYR A 280 -5.36 -5.57 14.34
N MET A 281 -4.21 -6.27 14.27
CA MET A 281 -4.12 -7.70 13.94
C MET A 281 -4.71 -8.05 12.56
N GLY A 282 -4.80 -7.09 11.64
CA GLY A 282 -5.37 -7.26 10.30
C GLY A 282 -6.84 -6.83 10.18
N ARG A 283 -7.44 -6.17 11.19
CA ARG A 283 -8.77 -5.54 11.03
C ARG A 283 -8.74 -4.37 10.06
N ALA A 284 -7.62 -3.66 9.96
CA ALA A 284 -7.25 -2.86 8.81
C ALA A 284 -6.30 -3.68 7.94
N GLY A 285 -6.54 -3.71 6.62
CA GLY A 285 -5.70 -4.48 5.70
C GLY A 285 -4.32 -3.86 5.55
N LEU A 286 -3.28 -4.67 5.35
CA LEU A 286 -1.93 -4.18 5.06
C LEU A 286 -1.55 -4.48 3.61
N ILE A 287 -1.25 -3.44 2.83
CA ILE A 287 -0.63 -3.54 1.52
C ILE A 287 0.78 -2.95 1.54
N ASN A 288 1.73 -3.62 0.87
CA ASN A 288 3.09 -3.09 0.79
C ASN A 288 3.35 -2.39 -0.55
N SER A 289 4.28 -1.43 -0.51
CA SER A 289 4.75 -0.74 -1.72
C SER A 289 5.64 -1.65 -2.54
N GLY A 290 5.47 -1.65 -3.87
CA GLY A 290 6.36 -2.37 -4.79
C GLY A 290 7.78 -1.80 -4.94
N GLY A 291 8.12 -0.75 -4.20
CA GLY A 291 9.45 -0.13 -4.19
C GLY A 291 9.73 0.80 -5.39
N ALA A 292 10.97 1.27 -5.47
CA ALA A 292 11.45 2.07 -6.59
C ALA A 292 11.66 1.18 -7.83
N ALA A 293 11.55 1.74 -9.03
CA ALA A 293 12.02 1.09 -10.24
C ALA A 293 13.54 1.19 -10.30
N GLY A 294 14.23 0.08 -10.51
CA GLY A 294 15.69 -0.01 -10.45
C GLY A 294 16.37 -0.75 -11.60
N GLY A 295 15.62 -1.33 -12.55
CA GLY A 295 16.21 -1.98 -13.72
C GLY A 295 15.90 -3.48 -13.85
N GLU A 296 16.94 -4.31 -14.08
CA GLU A 296 16.80 -5.74 -14.43
C GLU A 296 16.14 -6.59 -13.32
N THR A 297 16.30 -6.22 -12.06
CA THR A 297 15.74 -6.95 -10.90
C THR A 297 14.29 -6.58 -10.57
N ASP A 298 13.69 -5.62 -11.27
CA ASP A 298 12.34 -5.10 -10.95
C ASP A 298 11.29 -6.21 -10.81
N LEU A 299 11.34 -7.23 -11.66
CA LEU A 299 10.39 -8.35 -11.64
C LEU A 299 10.60 -9.24 -10.41
N SER A 300 11.84 -9.67 -10.16
CA SER A 300 12.19 -10.51 -9.01
C SER A 300 11.92 -9.79 -7.68
N ASP A 301 12.25 -8.51 -7.58
CA ASP A 301 11.98 -7.69 -6.39
C ASP A 301 10.48 -7.53 -6.11
N ALA A 302 9.66 -7.32 -7.17
CA ALA A 302 8.23 -7.22 -7.02
C ALA A 302 7.61 -8.54 -6.57
N VAL A 303 8.02 -9.67 -7.16
CA VAL A 303 7.59 -11.02 -6.77
C VAL A 303 8.05 -11.33 -5.35
N ARG A 304 9.29 -11.02 -4.98
CA ARG A 304 9.80 -11.17 -3.62
C ARG A 304 8.95 -10.40 -2.60
N THR A 305 8.64 -9.15 -2.89
CA THR A 305 7.78 -8.32 -2.03
C THR A 305 6.37 -8.93 -1.88
N ALA A 306 5.80 -9.46 -2.97
CA ALA A 306 4.50 -10.12 -2.94
C ALA A 306 4.49 -11.38 -2.07
N VAL A 307 5.53 -12.23 -2.19
CA VAL A 307 5.68 -13.44 -1.37
C VAL A 307 5.77 -13.08 0.11
N ILE A 308 6.60 -12.10 0.47
CA ILE A 308 6.74 -11.65 1.86
C ILE A 308 5.40 -11.12 2.39
N ASN A 309 4.73 -10.23 1.63
CA ASN A 309 3.42 -9.68 2.04
C ASN A 309 2.38 -10.78 2.24
N LYS A 310 2.18 -11.66 1.26
CA LYS A 310 1.21 -12.76 1.33
C LYS A 310 1.50 -13.68 2.52
N ARG A 311 2.74 -14.12 2.66
CA ARG A 311 3.14 -15.03 3.73
C ARG A 311 3.07 -14.41 5.12
N ALA A 312 3.26 -13.11 5.23
CA ALA A 312 3.02 -12.37 6.47
C ALA A 312 1.53 -12.22 6.83
N GLY A 313 0.61 -12.46 5.91
CA GLY A 313 -0.83 -12.23 6.07
C GLY A 313 -1.30 -10.89 5.54
N GLY A 314 -0.49 -10.20 4.75
CA GLY A 314 -0.87 -8.95 4.10
C GLY A 314 -1.93 -9.14 3.02
N MET A 315 -2.62 -8.05 2.69
CA MET A 315 -3.81 -8.03 1.82
C MET A 315 -3.47 -7.85 0.34
N GLY A 316 -2.21 -7.55 -0.02
CA GLY A 316 -1.85 -7.33 -1.41
C GLY A 316 -0.70 -6.36 -1.62
N LEU A 317 -0.52 -5.97 -2.87
CA LEU A 317 0.48 -4.99 -3.26
C LEU A 317 -0.13 -3.79 -4.00
N ILE A 318 0.53 -2.66 -3.81
CA ILE A 318 0.34 -1.46 -4.60
C ILE A 318 1.62 -1.17 -5.38
N LEU A 319 1.58 -1.39 -6.70
CA LEU A 319 2.75 -1.43 -7.57
C LEU A 319 2.57 -0.47 -8.74
N GLY A 320 3.35 0.61 -8.79
CA GLY A 320 3.28 1.66 -9.82
C GLY A 320 4.54 1.76 -10.68
N ARG A 321 5.60 2.40 -10.17
CA ARG A 321 6.81 2.78 -10.91
C ARG A 321 7.47 1.65 -11.69
N LYS A 322 7.51 0.44 -11.13
CA LYS A 322 8.07 -0.73 -11.82
C LYS A 322 7.25 -1.14 -13.04
N ALA A 323 5.96 -0.80 -13.09
CA ALA A 323 5.07 -1.13 -14.19
C ALA A 323 5.03 0.00 -15.24
N PHE A 324 4.65 1.22 -14.87
CA PHE A 324 4.42 2.29 -15.85
C PHE A 324 5.70 2.91 -16.45
N LYS A 325 6.90 2.63 -15.90
CA LYS A 325 8.17 3.01 -16.54
C LYS A 325 8.58 2.07 -17.70
N LYS A 326 7.82 1.03 -17.97
CA LYS A 326 8.04 0.04 -19.02
C LYS A 326 7.05 0.20 -20.16
N SER A 327 7.18 -0.60 -21.21
CA SER A 327 6.12 -0.73 -22.22
C SER A 327 4.82 -1.23 -21.58
N MET A 328 3.67 -0.98 -22.22
CA MET A 328 2.38 -1.48 -21.74
C MET A 328 2.43 -3.00 -21.49
N ALA A 329 2.94 -3.76 -22.46
CA ALA A 329 3.05 -5.22 -22.37
C ALA A 329 3.95 -5.69 -21.22
N ASP A 330 5.10 -5.05 -21.00
CA ASP A 330 6.00 -5.41 -19.89
C ASP A 330 5.44 -4.99 -18.54
N GLY A 331 4.73 -3.86 -18.47
CA GLY A 331 4.02 -3.43 -17.27
C GLY A 331 2.92 -4.42 -16.87
N VAL A 332 2.12 -4.86 -17.83
CA VAL A 332 1.09 -5.91 -17.63
C VAL A 332 1.73 -7.22 -17.18
N LYS A 333 2.79 -7.67 -17.85
CA LYS A 333 3.51 -8.90 -17.50
C LYS A 333 4.03 -8.86 -16.05
N LEU A 334 4.60 -7.75 -15.64
CA LEU A 334 5.14 -7.58 -14.29
C LEU A 334 4.02 -7.61 -13.24
N ILE A 335 2.92 -6.89 -13.46
CA ILE A 335 1.77 -6.90 -12.54
C ILE A 335 1.16 -8.31 -12.46
N ASN A 336 1.03 -9.01 -13.58
CA ASN A 336 0.50 -10.38 -13.62
C ASN A 336 1.40 -11.36 -12.86
N ALA A 337 2.72 -11.23 -12.93
CA ALA A 337 3.63 -12.07 -12.16
C ALA A 337 3.47 -11.86 -10.63
N VAL A 338 3.23 -10.63 -10.21
CA VAL A 338 2.90 -10.34 -8.80
C VAL A 338 1.56 -10.97 -8.41
N GLN A 339 0.55 -10.87 -9.26
CA GLN A 339 -0.77 -11.47 -9.01
C GLN A 339 -0.70 -13.00 -8.96
N ASP A 340 0.18 -13.63 -9.74
CA ASP A 340 0.43 -15.07 -9.71
C ASP A 340 0.84 -15.55 -8.30
N VAL A 341 1.59 -14.74 -7.55
CA VAL A 341 1.93 -15.06 -6.15
C VAL A 341 0.68 -15.20 -5.29
N TYR A 342 -0.27 -14.27 -5.43
CA TYR A 342 -1.52 -14.32 -4.65
C TYR A 342 -2.47 -15.43 -5.08
N LEU A 343 -2.44 -15.82 -6.36
CA LEU A 343 -3.22 -16.91 -6.92
C LEU A 343 -2.63 -18.31 -6.63
N ASP A 344 -1.33 -18.40 -6.35
CA ASP A 344 -0.70 -19.70 -6.07
C ASP A 344 -1.10 -20.20 -4.68
N SER A 345 -1.93 -21.24 -4.65
CA SER A 345 -2.41 -21.88 -3.41
C SER A 345 -1.31 -22.56 -2.59
N LYS A 346 -0.14 -22.83 -3.18
CA LYS A 346 1.01 -23.40 -2.47
C LYS A 346 1.76 -22.38 -1.63
N ILE A 347 1.62 -21.09 -1.94
CA ILE A 347 2.19 -19.99 -1.15
C ILE A 347 1.18 -19.62 -0.06
N THR A 348 1.29 -20.28 1.08
CA THR A 348 0.41 -20.09 2.23
C THR A 348 0.95 -19.05 3.20
N ILE A 349 0.11 -18.61 4.14
CA ILE A 349 0.52 -17.75 5.24
C ILE A 349 1.47 -18.54 6.17
N ALA A 350 2.56 -17.88 6.62
CA ALA A 350 3.61 -18.50 7.43
C ALA A 350 3.18 -18.71 8.89
#